data_fccf27d0abc7507755036237f315d507
#
_entry.id   fccf27d0abc7507755036237f315d507
#
_cell.length_a   1.000
_cell.length_b   1.000
_cell.length_c   1.000
_cell.angle_alpha   90.00
_cell.angle_beta   90.00
_cell.angle_gamma   90.00
#
_symmetry.space_group_name_H-M   'P 1'
#
loop_
_entity.id
_entity.type
_entity.pdbx_description
1 polymer ?
#
loop_
_entity_poly.entity_id
_entity_poly.type
_entity_poly.pdbx_seq_one_letter_code
_entity_poly.pdbx_strand_id
1 'polypeptide(L)'
;MPSFSPDSPFVHRVRVSPNHDARGRSIDMVVLHYTGMRSTDAALKRLCDQAARVSSHYVVLEDGEICQLVPESERAWHAGVSSWEGDTDINARSIGIEIANPGHDLGYPDFPDTQIAAVIALCRDLILRRGIAAARVLAHSDVAPARKPDPGEKFPWRQLADAGIGIWVEPTEIMPGPELDPGDHSEIVSRLQNEFREFGYGLTPTGTYDQSTKEVVIAFQRHFRPARVDGIVDYSTYETLKRLLAARALAA
;
A
#
# COMPACT_ATOMS: atom_id res chain seq x y z
N MET A 1 20.93 -19.89 15.97
CA MET A 1 20.64 -18.98 14.86
C MET A 1 20.33 -17.62 15.47
N PRO A 2 20.66 -16.50 14.83
CA PRO A 2 20.24 -15.20 15.34
C PRO A 2 18.71 -15.19 15.45
N SER A 3 18.19 -14.75 16.57
CA SER A 3 16.76 -14.63 16.83
C SER A 3 16.51 -13.35 17.64
N PHE A 4 15.35 -12.78 17.49
CA PHE A 4 14.88 -11.64 18.27
C PHE A 4 13.51 -11.97 18.87
N SER A 5 13.10 -11.26 19.91
CA SER A 5 11.75 -11.37 20.45
C SER A 5 10.76 -10.69 19.53
N PRO A 6 9.57 -11.28 19.28
CA PRO A 6 8.53 -10.64 18.48
C PRO A 6 8.17 -9.24 18.99
N ASP A 7 7.98 -8.29 18.08
CA ASP A 7 7.57 -6.92 18.42
C ASP A 7 6.05 -6.80 18.65
N SER A 8 5.25 -7.74 18.11
CA SER A 8 3.79 -7.76 18.25
C SER A 8 3.31 -9.06 18.91
N PRO A 9 2.30 -9.00 19.80
CA PRO A 9 1.72 -10.20 20.43
C PRO A 9 0.98 -11.10 19.42
N PHE A 10 0.72 -10.63 18.21
CA PHE A 10 0.06 -11.40 17.15
C PHE A 10 1.03 -12.24 16.32
N VAL A 11 2.34 -12.15 16.56
CA VAL A 11 3.34 -12.93 15.86
C VAL A 11 3.35 -14.38 16.38
N HIS A 12 3.17 -15.33 15.46
CA HIS A 12 3.20 -16.77 15.76
C HIS A 12 4.62 -17.34 15.71
N ARG A 13 5.46 -16.83 14.81
CA ARG A 13 6.85 -17.27 14.65
C ARG A 13 7.77 -16.17 14.13
N VAL A 14 9.06 -16.34 14.40
CA VAL A 14 10.13 -15.48 13.86
C VAL A 14 10.98 -16.28 12.87
N ARG A 15 11.26 -15.68 11.70
CA ARG A 15 12.20 -16.18 10.71
C ARG A 15 13.09 -15.05 10.22
N VAL A 16 14.31 -14.96 10.74
CA VAL A 16 15.17 -13.81 10.53
C VAL A 16 15.58 -13.65 9.06
N SER A 17 15.30 -12.47 8.49
CA SER A 17 15.84 -12.04 7.21
C SER A 17 17.16 -11.29 7.40
N PRO A 18 18.20 -11.53 6.59
CA PRO A 18 19.44 -10.75 6.62
C PRO A 18 19.35 -9.43 5.86
N ASN A 19 18.22 -9.16 5.18
CA ASN A 19 18.06 -8.04 4.27
C ASN A 19 17.46 -6.82 5.01
N HIS A 20 18.23 -6.21 5.88
CA HIS A 20 17.85 -5.01 6.62
C HIS A 20 19.09 -4.16 6.94
N ASP A 21 18.87 -2.95 7.33
CA ASP A 21 19.87 -2.01 7.85
C ASP A 21 19.26 -1.10 8.93
N ALA A 22 20.09 -0.20 9.50
CA ALA A 22 19.63 0.73 10.53
C ALA A 22 18.55 1.67 9.96
N ARG A 23 17.43 1.80 10.68
CA ARG A 23 16.28 2.60 10.25
C ARG A 23 16.57 4.10 10.17
N GLY A 24 17.17 4.67 11.19
CA GLY A 24 17.55 6.09 11.24
C GLY A 24 16.39 7.11 11.32
N ARG A 25 15.13 6.66 11.28
CA ARG A 25 13.91 7.50 11.33
C ARG A 25 12.82 6.85 12.19
N SER A 26 11.87 7.66 12.66
CA SER A 26 10.68 7.16 13.35
C SER A 26 9.73 6.47 12.39
N ILE A 27 9.02 5.46 12.90
CA ILE A 27 7.97 4.75 12.16
C ILE A 27 6.69 5.56 12.25
N ASP A 28 6.13 5.93 11.12
CA ASP A 28 4.88 6.67 11.02
C ASP A 28 4.00 6.22 9.85
N MET A 29 4.31 5.03 9.26
CA MET A 29 3.64 4.52 8.07
C MET A 29 3.58 2.99 8.09
N VAL A 30 2.51 2.43 7.52
CA VAL A 30 2.41 1.01 7.14
C VAL A 30 2.25 0.92 5.63
N VAL A 31 2.99 0.02 4.99
CA VAL A 31 2.85 -0.29 3.57
C VAL A 31 2.44 -1.75 3.42
N LEU A 32 1.29 -1.97 2.78
CA LEU A 32 0.73 -3.29 2.53
C LEU A 32 1.12 -3.79 1.14
N HIS A 33 1.53 -5.05 1.09
CA HIS A 33 1.98 -5.74 -0.11
C HIS A 33 1.24 -7.06 -0.27
N TYR A 34 1.23 -7.62 -1.48
CA TYR A 34 1.09 -9.06 -1.64
C TYR A 34 2.44 -9.67 -2.06
N THR A 35 2.66 -10.94 -1.70
CA THR A 35 3.93 -11.62 -1.99
C THR A 35 4.23 -11.80 -3.48
N GLY A 36 3.21 -11.87 -4.35
CA GLY A 36 3.37 -12.08 -5.79
C GLY A 36 4.09 -13.38 -6.15
N MET A 37 3.97 -14.42 -5.32
CA MET A 37 4.68 -15.67 -5.49
C MET A 37 3.73 -16.88 -5.41
N ARG A 38 4.13 -17.99 -6.07
CA ARG A 38 3.30 -19.21 -6.19
C ARG A 38 2.95 -19.87 -4.87
N SER A 39 3.74 -19.64 -3.82
CA SER A 39 3.48 -20.19 -2.49
C SER A 39 4.12 -19.32 -1.42
N THR A 40 3.55 -19.37 -0.21
CA THR A 40 4.09 -18.75 0.99
C THR A 40 5.52 -19.19 1.30
N ASP A 41 5.84 -20.49 1.13
CA ASP A 41 7.20 -20.99 1.32
C ASP A 41 8.21 -20.34 0.38
N ALA A 42 7.84 -20.16 -0.89
CA ALA A 42 8.69 -19.48 -1.87
C ALA A 42 8.90 -18.01 -1.49
N ALA A 43 7.86 -17.33 -1.02
CA ALA A 43 7.94 -15.95 -0.55
C ALA A 43 8.86 -15.83 0.68
N LEU A 44 8.67 -16.66 1.69
CA LEU A 44 9.50 -16.68 2.89
C LEU A 44 10.97 -17.00 2.58
N LYS A 45 11.23 -17.93 1.64
CA LYS A 45 12.60 -18.23 1.19
C LYS A 45 13.23 -16.99 0.55
N ARG A 46 12.51 -16.32 -0.37
CA ARG A 46 13.01 -15.13 -1.08
C ARG A 46 13.27 -13.97 -0.12
N LEU A 47 12.34 -13.68 0.77
CA LEU A 47 12.47 -12.57 1.74
C LEU A 47 13.59 -12.79 2.77
N CYS A 48 14.03 -14.04 2.97
CA CYS A 48 15.15 -14.42 3.84
C CYS A 48 16.42 -14.79 3.06
N ASP A 49 16.44 -14.69 1.74
CA ASP A 49 17.63 -14.92 0.92
C ASP A 49 18.44 -13.63 0.78
N GLN A 50 19.68 -13.63 1.26
CA GLN A 50 20.58 -12.48 1.17
C GLN A 50 20.78 -12.00 -0.28
N ALA A 51 20.82 -12.91 -1.24
CA ALA A 51 21.00 -12.58 -2.65
C ALA A 51 19.78 -11.85 -3.25
N ALA A 52 18.59 -12.05 -2.70
CA ALA A 52 17.36 -11.41 -3.19
C ALA A 52 17.29 -9.92 -2.90
N ARG A 53 18.00 -9.42 -1.86
CA ARG A 53 18.06 -8.01 -1.46
C ARG A 53 16.68 -7.36 -1.27
N VAL A 54 15.72 -8.13 -0.79
CA VAL A 54 14.36 -7.71 -0.42
C VAL A 54 13.96 -8.37 0.90
N SER A 55 13.12 -7.71 1.66
CA SER A 55 12.53 -8.23 2.91
C SER A 55 11.23 -7.51 3.22
N SER A 56 10.57 -7.92 4.28
CA SER A 56 9.50 -7.18 4.95
C SER A 56 9.62 -7.38 6.45
N HIS A 57 8.90 -6.60 7.24
CA HIS A 57 8.87 -6.81 8.68
C HIS A 57 8.01 -8.03 9.01
N TYR A 58 6.86 -8.14 8.37
CA TYR A 58 5.88 -9.19 8.60
C TYR A 58 5.44 -9.87 7.31
N VAL A 59 5.07 -11.13 7.43
CA VAL A 59 4.34 -11.89 6.42
C VAL A 59 3.10 -12.48 7.07
N VAL A 60 1.92 -12.22 6.51
CA VAL A 60 0.64 -12.81 6.92
C VAL A 60 0.29 -13.92 5.94
N LEU A 61 0.17 -15.16 6.45
CA LEU A 61 -0.10 -16.35 5.69
C LEU A 61 -1.61 -16.47 5.38
N GLU A 62 -1.97 -17.35 4.46
CA GLU A 62 -3.36 -17.56 4.03
C GLU A 62 -4.28 -18.05 5.16
N ASP A 63 -3.74 -18.76 6.14
CA ASP A 63 -4.46 -19.25 7.34
C ASP A 63 -4.51 -18.23 8.49
N GLY A 64 -3.91 -17.04 8.28
CA GLY A 64 -3.83 -15.97 9.27
C GLY A 64 -2.61 -16.06 10.20
N GLU A 65 -1.73 -17.05 10.03
CA GLU A 65 -0.48 -17.09 10.78
C GLU A 65 0.42 -15.89 10.41
N ILE A 66 1.03 -15.24 11.41
CA ILE A 66 1.91 -14.09 11.21
C ILE A 66 3.36 -14.51 11.50
N CYS A 67 4.22 -14.33 10.51
CA CYS A 67 5.66 -14.52 10.62
C CYS A 67 6.37 -13.17 10.63
N GLN A 68 7.20 -12.88 11.63
CA GLN A 68 8.05 -11.69 11.66
C GLN A 68 9.45 -12.04 11.11
N LEU A 69 9.94 -11.21 10.16
CA LEU A 69 11.22 -11.43 9.49
C LEU A 69 12.30 -10.42 9.88
N VAL A 70 11.91 -9.17 10.14
CA VAL A 70 12.82 -8.07 10.49
C VAL A 70 12.26 -7.38 11.74
N PRO A 71 13.10 -7.06 12.76
CA PRO A 71 12.65 -6.24 13.89
C PRO A 71 12.12 -4.89 13.42
N GLU A 72 11.08 -4.37 14.08
CA GLU A 72 10.54 -3.04 13.73
C GLU A 72 11.56 -1.91 13.91
N SER A 73 12.54 -2.09 14.79
CA SER A 73 13.65 -1.14 15.01
C SER A 73 14.60 -1.02 13.82
N GLU A 74 14.60 -2.02 12.93
CA GLU A 74 15.43 -2.06 11.73
C GLU A 74 14.63 -1.62 10.49
N ARG A 75 15.33 -1.26 9.43
CA ARG A 75 14.76 -0.86 8.15
C ARG A 75 14.72 -2.07 7.21
N ALA A 76 13.55 -2.66 7.02
CA ALA A 76 13.35 -3.71 6.01
C ALA A 76 13.33 -3.10 4.58
N TRP A 77 13.66 -3.90 3.57
CA TRP A 77 13.78 -3.47 2.18
C TRP A 77 12.57 -3.94 1.35
N HIS A 78 11.41 -3.25 1.51
CA HIS A 78 10.14 -3.65 0.89
C HIS A 78 9.59 -2.67 -0.15
N ALA A 79 9.80 -1.35 0.03
CA ALA A 79 9.18 -0.34 -0.83
C ALA A 79 9.99 -0.03 -2.11
N GLY A 80 11.32 -0.29 -2.10
CA GLY A 80 12.21 0.02 -3.22
C GLY A 80 12.21 1.51 -3.57
N VAL A 81 12.32 1.83 -4.87
CA VAL A 81 12.17 3.22 -5.37
C VAL A 81 10.70 3.59 -5.23
N SER A 82 10.41 4.55 -4.39
CA SER A 82 9.06 4.93 -3.97
C SER A 82 9.02 6.37 -3.50
N SER A 83 7.83 6.95 -3.42
CA SER A 83 7.63 8.33 -2.96
C SER A 83 6.24 8.51 -2.36
N TRP A 84 6.16 9.25 -1.26
CA TRP A 84 4.89 9.67 -0.65
C TRP A 84 5.07 10.97 0.10
N GLU A 85 4.21 11.98 -0.14
CA GLU A 85 4.27 13.31 0.48
C GLU A 85 5.66 13.97 0.36
N GLY A 86 6.33 13.77 -0.77
CA GLY A 86 7.65 14.31 -1.05
C GLY A 86 8.82 13.55 -0.41
N ASP A 87 8.56 12.52 0.40
CA ASP A 87 9.59 11.64 0.93
C ASP A 87 9.85 10.47 -0.03
N THR A 88 11.12 10.09 -0.20
CA THR A 88 11.57 9.02 -1.11
C THR A 88 12.20 7.82 -0.39
N ASP A 89 12.50 7.93 0.91
CA ASP A 89 12.97 6.81 1.73
C ASP A 89 11.83 6.22 2.56
N ILE A 90 10.86 5.64 1.86
CA ILE A 90 9.67 5.04 2.48
C ILE A 90 10.05 3.87 3.40
N ASN A 91 11.06 3.06 3.04
CA ASN A 91 11.56 1.97 3.89
C ASN A 91 11.96 2.44 5.30
N ALA A 92 12.58 3.61 5.42
CA ALA A 92 13.05 4.13 6.71
C ALA A 92 11.90 4.53 7.64
N ARG A 93 10.73 4.88 7.09
CA ARG A 93 9.57 5.39 7.83
C ARG A 93 8.46 4.38 8.04
N SER A 94 8.51 3.25 7.34
CA SER A 94 7.36 2.33 7.29
C SER A 94 7.65 0.96 7.90
N ILE A 95 6.57 0.30 8.26
CA ILE A 95 6.49 -1.14 8.46
C ILE A 95 5.90 -1.76 7.20
N GLY A 96 6.65 -2.64 6.54
CA GLY A 96 6.15 -3.43 5.41
C GLY A 96 5.50 -4.72 5.87
N ILE A 97 4.30 -4.99 5.39
CA ILE A 97 3.54 -6.21 5.64
C ILE A 97 3.27 -6.90 4.31
N GLU A 98 3.85 -8.05 4.11
CA GLU A 98 3.58 -8.93 2.98
C GLU A 98 2.38 -9.83 3.31
N ILE A 99 1.41 -9.90 2.42
CA ILE A 99 0.21 -10.72 2.55
C ILE A 99 0.32 -11.84 1.51
N ALA A 100 0.31 -13.08 1.96
CA ALA A 100 0.48 -14.22 1.06
C ALA A 100 -0.65 -14.28 0.04
N ASN A 101 -0.32 -13.96 -1.21
CA ASN A 101 -1.22 -14.02 -2.37
C ASN A 101 -0.35 -14.06 -3.62
N PRO A 102 -0.65 -14.93 -4.59
CA PRO A 102 0.14 -15.05 -5.82
C PRO A 102 0.12 -13.81 -6.71
N GLY A 103 -0.86 -12.91 -6.54
CA GLY A 103 -0.93 -11.65 -7.26
C GLY A 103 -1.37 -11.78 -8.72
N HIS A 104 -1.38 -10.66 -9.42
CA HIS A 104 -1.95 -10.50 -10.77
C HIS A 104 -1.41 -11.50 -11.79
N ASP A 105 -0.09 -11.76 -11.78
CA ASP A 105 0.57 -12.64 -12.76
C ASP A 105 0.26 -14.13 -12.56
N LEU A 106 -0.27 -14.52 -11.40
CA LEU A 106 -0.47 -15.90 -10.99
C LEU A 106 -1.92 -16.21 -10.56
N GLY A 107 -2.88 -15.49 -11.13
CA GLY A 107 -4.31 -15.74 -11.01
C GLY A 107 -5.03 -14.90 -9.97
N TYR A 108 -4.33 -14.16 -9.14
CA TYR A 108 -4.84 -13.16 -8.19
C TYR A 108 -6.17 -13.57 -7.52
N PRO A 109 -6.18 -14.60 -6.66
CA PRO A 109 -7.36 -15.01 -5.92
C PRO A 109 -7.75 -13.95 -4.88
N ASP A 110 -8.99 -14.06 -4.37
CA ASP A 110 -9.43 -13.25 -3.25
C ASP A 110 -8.63 -13.60 -1.98
N PHE A 111 -8.52 -12.66 -1.06
CA PHE A 111 -7.84 -12.85 0.21
C PHE A 111 -8.77 -13.58 1.19
N PRO A 112 -8.33 -14.66 1.86
CA PRO A 112 -9.14 -15.36 2.85
C PRO A 112 -9.53 -14.45 4.04
N ASP A 113 -10.74 -14.60 4.57
CA ASP A 113 -11.23 -13.82 5.71
C ASP A 113 -10.32 -13.96 6.96
N THR A 114 -9.79 -15.16 7.20
CA THR A 114 -8.85 -15.43 8.30
C THR A 114 -7.57 -14.63 8.16
N GLN A 115 -7.05 -14.52 6.93
CA GLN A 115 -5.87 -13.72 6.61
C GLN A 115 -6.14 -12.24 6.83
N ILE A 116 -7.27 -11.73 6.35
CA ILE A 116 -7.65 -10.31 6.52
C ILE A 116 -7.88 -9.98 7.99
N ALA A 117 -8.50 -10.87 8.77
CA ALA A 117 -8.64 -10.69 10.22
C ALA A 117 -7.26 -10.55 10.91
N ALA A 118 -6.27 -11.35 10.50
CA ALA A 118 -4.90 -11.26 11.02
C ALA A 118 -4.20 -9.95 10.60
N VAL A 119 -4.38 -9.51 9.35
CA VAL A 119 -3.88 -8.20 8.87
C VAL A 119 -4.48 -7.07 9.70
N ILE A 120 -5.78 -7.09 9.95
CA ILE A 120 -6.48 -6.10 10.79
C ILE A 120 -5.93 -6.07 12.20
N ALA A 121 -5.75 -7.23 12.84
CA ALA A 121 -5.22 -7.32 14.19
C ALA A 121 -3.79 -6.75 14.29
N LEU A 122 -2.92 -7.11 13.34
CA LEU A 122 -1.54 -6.60 13.28
C LEU A 122 -1.50 -5.10 13.00
N CYS A 123 -2.27 -4.59 12.04
CA CYS A 123 -2.30 -3.16 11.72
C CYS A 123 -2.81 -2.33 12.90
N ARG A 124 -3.84 -2.78 13.62
CA ARG A 124 -4.34 -2.10 14.82
C ARG A 124 -3.27 -2.01 15.92
N ASP A 125 -2.56 -3.09 16.17
CA ASP A 125 -1.46 -3.12 17.13
C ASP A 125 -0.36 -2.11 16.75
N LEU A 126 0.06 -2.10 15.48
CA LEU A 126 1.06 -1.16 14.98
C LEU A 126 0.60 0.30 15.10
N ILE A 127 -0.63 0.60 14.67
CA ILE A 127 -1.22 1.94 14.75
C ILE A 127 -1.24 2.43 16.22
N LEU A 128 -1.70 1.60 17.14
CA LEU A 128 -1.78 1.96 18.55
C LEU A 128 -0.41 2.16 19.18
N ARG A 129 0.55 1.26 18.95
CA ARG A 129 1.90 1.33 19.54
C ARG A 129 2.76 2.44 18.94
N ARG A 130 2.57 2.78 17.68
CA ARG A 130 3.42 3.73 16.93
C ARG A 130 2.77 5.09 16.71
N GLY A 131 1.48 5.25 16.99
CA GLY A 131 0.75 6.49 16.73
C GLY A 131 0.61 6.79 15.24
N ILE A 132 0.46 5.76 14.40
CA ILE A 132 0.38 5.92 12.94
C ILE A 132 -0.98 6.50 12.56
N ALA A 133 -0.99 7.62 11.83
CA ALA A 133 -2.21 8.22 11.34
C ALA A 133 -2.92 7.33 10.29
N ALA A 134 -4.25 7.32 10.27
CA ALA A 134 -5.02 6.51 9.33
C ALA A 134 -4.61 6.76 7.86
N ALA A 135 -4.36 8.01 7.47
CA ALA A 135 -3.91 8.38 6.14
C ALA A 135 -2.50 7.85 5.76
N ARG A 136 -1.82 7.16 6.67
CA ARG A 136 -0.49 6.59 6.46
C ARG A 136 -0.46 5.07 6.45
N VAL A 137 -1.61 4.43 6.27
CA VAL A 137 -1.72 3.02 5.91
C VAL A 137 -1.96 2.95 4.40
N LEU A 138 -0.96 2.53 3.66
CA LEU A 138 -0.86 2.69 2.20
C LEU A 138 -0.65 1.36 1.49
N ALA A 139 -1.04 1.31 0.23
CA ALA A 139 -0.66 0.26 -0.69
C ALA A 139 0.78 0.46 -1.20
N HIS A 140 1.47 -0.61 -1.59
CA HIS A 140 2.72 -0.48 -2.33
C HIS A 140 2.51 0.28 -3.65
N SER A 141 1.38 0.06 -4.32
CA SER A 141 1.00 0.80 -5.52
C SER A 141 0.83 2.30 -5.27
N ASP A 142 0.43 2.74 -4.08
CA ASP A 142 0.32 4.17 -3.78
C ASP A 142 1.69 4.85 -3.77
N VAL A 143 2.67 4.20 -3.17
CA VAL A 143 4.03 4.77 -3.03
C VAL A 143 4.93 4.49 -4.23
N ALA A 144 4.56 3.56 -5.11
CA ALA A 144 5.34 3.16 -6.29
C ALA A 144 4.44 2.87 -7.52
N PRO A 145 3.57 3.81 -7.95
CA PRO A 145 2.51 3.57 -8.93
C PRO A 145 3.01 3.03 -10.27
N ALA A 146 4.18 3.50 -10.73
CA ALA A 146 4.79 3.06 -12.00
C ALA A 146 5.30 1.61 -12.00
N ARG A 147 5.45 0.98 -10.82
CA ARG A 147 6.18 -0.29 -10.71
C ARG A 147 5.38 -1.41 -10.08
N LYS A 148 4.36 -1.05 -9.27
CA LYS A 148 3.74 -1.97 -8.32
C LYS A 148 2.22 -1.94 -8.40
N PRO A 149 1.59 -3.12 -8.57
CA PRO A 149 0.15 -3.24 -8.50
C PRO A 149 -0.36 -3.67 -7.10
N ASP A 150 0.51 -4.15 -6.20
CA ASP A 150 0.16 -4.75 -4.92
C ASP A 150 -0.31 -3.72 -3.85
N PRO A 151 -1.20 -4.13 -2.91
CA PRO A 151 -1.89 -5.40 -2.82
C PRO A 151 -3.04 -5.57 -3.83
N GLY A 152 -3.38 -4.54 -4.64
CA GLY A 152 -4.31 -4.58 -5.76
C GLY A 152 -5.77 -4.33 -5.38
N GLU A 153 -6.63 -4.38 -6.40
CA GLU A 153 -8.05 -3.99 -6.32
C GLU A 153 -8.95 -4.99 -5.59
N LYS A 154 -8.52 -6.26 -5.43
CA LYS A 154 -9.24 -7.26 -4.62
C LYS A 154 -8.93 -7.18 -3.14
N PHE A 155 -7.94 -6.37 -2.75
CA PHE A 155 -7.64 -6.19 -1.33
C PHE A 155 -8.80 -5.42 -0.65
N PRO A 156 -9.34 -5.90 0.47
CA PRO A 156 -10.58 -5.36 1.03
C PRO A 156 -10.37 -4.08 1.87
N TRP A 157 -9.92 -3.00 1.23
CA TRP A 157 -9.61 -1.72 1.88
C TRP A 157 -10.76 -1.16 2.71
N ARG A 158 -12.01 -1.30 2.23
CA ARG A 158 -13.20 -0.91 2.96
C ARG A 158 -13.28 -1.63 4.31
N GLN A 159 -13.05 -2.95 4.33
CA GLN A 159 -13.09 -3.73 5.57
C GLN A 159 -12.02 -3.28 6.58
N LEU A 160 -10.83 -2.88 6.11
CA LEU A 160 -9.80 -2.29 6.96
C LEU A 160 -10.26 -0.95 7.54
N ALA A 161 -10.84 -0.09 6.72
CA ALA A 161 -11.35 1.22 7.15
C ALA A 161 -12.50 1.09 8.17
N ASP A 162 -13.42 0.15 7.96
CA ASP A 162 -14.48 -0.19 8.92
C ASP A 162 -13.90 -0.66 10.27
N ALA A 163 -12.68 -1.19 10.25
CA ALA A 163 -11.91 -1.57 11.43
C ALA A 163 -11.04 -0.43 12.00
N GLY A 164 -11.11 0.78 11.45
CA GLY A 164 -10.33 1.96 11.87
C GLY A 164 -8.90 2.00 11.30
N ILE A 165 -8.63 1.28 10.22
CA ILE A 165 -7.32 1.16 9.58
C ILE A 165 -7.38 1.77 8.18
N GLY A 166 -6.54 2.78 7.92
CA GLY A 166 -6.59 3.50 6.67
C GLY A 166 -7.73 4.50 6.60
N ILE A 167 -7.85 5.17 5.47
CA ILE A 167 -8.97 6.07 5.15
C ILE A 167 -9.76 5.48 3.99
N TRP A 168 -11.07 5.67 4.02
CA TRP A 168 -11.96 5.22 2.97
C TRP A 168 -13.15 6.17 2.84
N VAL A 169 -13.61 6.36 1.62
CA VAL A 169 -14.92 6.93 1.33
C VAL A 169 -15.62 6.00 0.34
N GLU A 170 -16.91 5.80 0.50
CA GLU A 170 -17.65 4.98 -0.46
C GLU A 170 -17.64 5.65 -1.84
N PRO A 171 -17.08 5.01 -2.88
CA PRO A 171 -17.07 5.61 -4.21
C PRO A 171 -18.48 5.87 -4.73
N THR A 172 -18.66 6.92 -5.51
CA THR A 172 -19.90 7.14 -6.23
C THR A 172 -20.06 6.12 -7.36
N GLU A 173 -21.29 5.90 -7.81
CA GLU A 173 -21.57 5.04 -8.94
C GLU A 173 -20.83 5.51 -10.21
N ILE A 174 -20.33 4.56 -10.98
CA ILE A 174 -19.70 4.83 -12.27
C ILE A 174 -20.79 5.09 -13.30
N MET A 175 -20.88 6.31 -13.80
CA MET A 175 -21.87 6.73 -14.77
C MET A 175 -21.19 7.28 -16.04
N PRO A 176 -21.82 7.17 -17.22
CA PRO A 176 -21.34 7.84 -18.42
C PRO A 176 -21.27 9.37 -18.21
N GLY A 177 -20.20 9.99 -18.65
CA GLY A 177 -20.00 11.43 -18.49
C GLY A 177 -18.67 11.91 -19.05
N PRO A 178 -18.28 13.15 -18.78
CA PRO A 178 -16.94 13.64 -19.13
C PRO A 178 -15.86 12.85 -18.41
N GLU A 179 -14.81 12.54 -19.15
CA GLU A 179 -13.63 11.79 -18.67
C GLU A 179 -12.36 12.59 -19.00
N LEU A 180 -11.27 12.32 -18.28
CA LEU A 180 -9.93 12.75 -18.65
C LEU A 180 -9.10 11.52 -18.99
N ASP A 181 -8.51 11.54 -20.18
CA ASP A 181 -7.80 10.42 -20.80
C ASP A 181 -6.32 10.71 -21.00
N PRO A 182 -5.47 9.68 -21.13
CA PRO A 182 -4.09 9.86 -21.55
C PRO A 182 -3.98 10.63 -22.88
N GLY A 183 -3.20 11.70 -22.87
CA GLY A 183 -3.02 12.62 -24.00
C GLY A 183 -3.76 13.94 -23.83
N ASP A 184 -4.72 14.04 -22.94
CA ASP A 184 -5.38 15.31 -22.65
C ASP A 184 -4.39 16.36 -22.13
N HIS A 185 -4.61 17.61 -22.58
CA HIS A 185 -3.78 18.75 -22.13
C HIS A 185 -4.68 19.94 -21.80
N SER A 186 -4.71 20.31 -20.51
CA SER A 186 -5.56 21.42 -20.01
C SER A 186 -5.19 21.84 -18.60
N GLU A 187 -5.73 23.00 -18.19
CA GLU A 187 -5.67 23.44 -16.77
C GLU A 187 -6.42 22.48 -15.82
N ILE A 188 -7.43 21.76 -16.33
CA ILE A 188 -8.17 20.75 -15.54
C ILE A 188 -7.26 19.60 -15.19
N VAL A 189 -6.43 19.12 -16.15
CA VAL A 189 -5.42 18.09 -15.91
C VAL A 189 -4.38 18.58 -14.90
N SER A 190 -3.90 19.82 -15.03
CA SER A 190 -2.95 20.40 -14.05
C SER A 190 -3.53 20.45 -12.64
N ARG A 191 -4.81 20.82 -12.52
CA ARG A 191 -5.54 20.83 -11.22
C ARG A 191 -5.63 19.42 -10.64
N LEU A 192 -6.06 18.44 -11.43
CA LEU A 192 -6.14 17.04 -11.03
C LEU A 192 -4.78 16.52 -10.51
N GLN A 193 -3.70 16.80 -11.24
CA GLN A 193 -2.34 16.41 -10.83
C GLN A 193 -1.92 17.05 -9.50
N ASN A 194 -2.29 18.32 -9.27
CA ASN A 194 -2.05 18.99 -7.98
C ASN A 194 -2.86 18.34 -6.85
N GLU A 195 -4.11 17.94 -7.09
CA GLU A 195 -4.96 17.26 -6.10
C GLU A 195 -4.41 15.87 -5.75
N PHE A 196 -3.90 15.09 -6.70
CA PHE A 196 -3.20 13.84 -6.41
C PHE A 196 -1.92 14.07 -5.61
N ARG A 197 -1.15 15.11 -5.93
CA ARG A 197 0.04 15.49 -5.16
C ARG A 197 -0.31 15.91 -3.73
N GLU A 198 -1.37 16.69 -3.55
CA GLU A 198 -1.91 17.08 -2.24
C GLU A 198 -2.34 15.85 -1.43
N PHE A 199 -2.92 14.86 -2.10
CA PHE A 199 -3.28 13.58 -1.47
C PHE A 199 -2.07 12.78 -1.02
N GLY A 200 -0.89 12.97 -1.63
CA GLY A 200 0.37 12.35 -1.24
C GLY A 200 1.18 11.72 -2.36
N TYR A 201 0.60 11.51 -3.54
CA TYR A 201 1.29 10.87 -4.67
C TYR A 201 2.48 11.70 -5.17
N GLY A 202 3.57 11.02 -5.53
CA GLY A 202 4.77 11.62 -6.13
C GLY A 202 4.54 11.97 -7.60
N LEU A 203 3.72 12.99 -7.86
CA LEU A 203 3.35 13.43 -9.20
C LEU A 203 3.79 14.87 -9.44
N THR A 204 4.36 15.16 -10.63
CA THR A 204 4.69 16.51 -11.06
C THR A 204 3.58 17.06 -11.94
N PRO A 205 2.91 18.17 -11.57
CA PRO A 205 1.87 18.78 -12.39
C PRO A 205 2.47 19.39 -13.68
N THR A 206 2.08 18.83 -14.82
CA THR A 206 2.54 19.26 -16.16
C THR A 206 1.42 19.86 -17.00
N GLY A 207 0.14 19.62 -16.60
CA GLY A 207 -1.02 19.96 -17.40
C GLY A 207 -1.28 18.97 -18.55
N THR A 208 -0.42 17.97 -18.74
CA THR A 208 -0.60 16.89 -19.72
C THR A 208 -0.91 15.59 -18.98
N TYR A 209 -1.97 14.89 -19.39
CA TYR A 209 -2.28 13.55 -18.89
C TYR A 209 -1.29 12.55 -19.50
N ASP A 210 -0.10 12.50 -18.93
CA ASP A 210 1.01 11.65 -19.34
C ASP A 210 0.94 10.25 -18.69
N GLN A 211 1.91 9.40 -19.00
CA GLN A 211 2.00 8.06 -18.45
C GLN A 211 2.11 8.07 -16.92
N SER A 212 2.81 9.03 -16.33
CA SER A 212 2.95 9.11 -14.86
C SER A 212 1.62 9.46 -14.19
N THR A 213 0.82 10.32 -14.81
CA THR A 213 -0.55 10.63 -14.38
C THR A 213 -1.44 9.39 -14.43
N LYS A 214 -1.39 8.64 -15.55
CA LYS A 214 -2.14 7.40 -15.71
C LYS A 214 -1.78 6.37 -14.63
N GLU A 215 -0.50 6.18 -14.34
CA GLU A 215 -0.03 5.23 -13.32
C GLU A 215 -0.53 5.59 -11.93
N VAL A 216 -0.53 6.87 -11.58
CA VAL A 216 -1.09 7.37 -10.32
C VAL A 216 -2.61 7.13 -10.26
N VAL A 217 -3.35 7.41 -11.34
CA VAL A 217 -4.80 7.15 -11.39
C VAL A 217 -5.10 5.67 -11.25
N ILE A 218 -4.35 4.78 -11.90
CA ILE A 218 -4.49 3.34 -11.74
C ILE A 218 -4.24 2.90 -10.28
N ALA A 219 -3.18 3.40 -9.64
CA ALA A 219 -2.89 3.09 -8.24
C ALA A 219 -4.02 3.56 -7.31
N PHE A 220 -4.50 4.79 -7.51
CA PHE A 220 -5.63 5.36 -6.79
C PHE A 220 -6.91 4.53 -6.97
N GLN A 221 -7.24 4.14 -8.20
CA GLN A 221 -8.41 3.31 -8.49
C GLN A 221 -8.32 1.96 -7.80
N ARG A 222 -7.16 1.29 -7.83
CA ARG A 222 -6.96 0.01 -7.11
C ARG A 222 -7.25 0.12 -5.62
N HIS A 223 -6.86 1.21 -5.01
CA HIS A 223 -7.04 1.40 -3.58
C HIS A 223 -8.46 1.91 -3.25
N PHE A 224 -8.93 2.96 -3.91
CA PHE A 224 -10.07 3.75 -3.47
C PHE A 224 -11.33 3.63 -4.33
N ARG A 225 -11.22 3.08 -5.54
CA ARG A 225 -12.34 2.90 -6.47
C ARG A 225 -12.15 1.63 -7.32
N PRO A 226 -12.11 0.44 -6.69
CA PRO A 226 -11.66 -0.81 -7.32
C PRO A 226 -12.62 -1.40 -8.38
N ALA A 227 -13.83 -0.88 -8.49
CA ALA A 227 -14.84 -1.40 -9.42
C ALA A 227 -14.42 -1.31 -10.91
N ARG A 228 -13.55 -0.35 -11.26
CA ARG A 228 -12.99 -0.19 -12.63
C ARG A 228 -11.60 0.43 -12.53
N VAL A 229 -10.57 -0.33 -12.89
CA VAL A 229 -9.16 0.10 -12.85
C VAL A 229 -8.65 0.21 -14.28
N ASP A 230 -8.73 1.39 -14.88
CA ASP A 230 -8.40 1.64 -16.29
C ASP A 230 -7.47 2.82 -16.52
N GLY A 231 -7.26 3.63 -15.49
CA GLY A 231 -6.44 4.83 -15.58
C GLY A 231 -7.14 5.98 -16.31
N ILE A 232 -8.47 5.98 -16.36
CA ILE A 232 -9.31 7.06 -16.87
C ILE A 232 -9.96 7.77 -15.69
N VAL A 233 -9.95 9.09 -15.66
CA VAL A 233 -10.61 9.86 -14.61
C VAL A 233 -12.03 10.19 -15.03
N ASP A 234 -12.95 9.32 -14.61
CA ASP A 234 -14.39 9.57 -14.69
C ASP A 234 -14.89 10.37 -13.47
N TYR A 235 -16.18 10.72 -13.47
CA TYR A 235 -16.80 11.42 -12.35
C TYR A 235 -16.62 10.68 -11.02
N SER A 236 -16.76 9.35 -11.01
CA SER A 236 -16.59 8.53 -9.81
C SER A 236 -15.16 8.62 -9.25
N THR A 237 -14.14 8.52 -10.10
CA THR A 237 -12.74 8.66 -9.70
C THR A 237 -12.46 10.05 -9.12
N TYR A 238 -12.90 11.11 -9.82
CA TYR A 238 -12.67 12.49 -9.40
C TYR A 238 -13.39 12.82 -8.09
N GLU A 239 -14.66 12.46 -7.97
CA GLU A 239 -15.43 12.71 -6.74
C GLU A 239 -14.88 11.93 -5.54
N THR A 240 -14.42 10.71 -5.76
CA THR A 240 -13.75 9.92 -4.72
C THR A 240 -12.50 10.62 -4.22
N LEU A 241 -11.65 11.16 -5.12
CA LEU A 241 -10.47 11.93 -4.74
C LEU A 241 -10.83 13.18 -3.91
N LYS A 242 -11.83 13.95 -4.34
CA LYS A 242 -12.29 15.14 -3.62
C LYS A 242 -12.77 14.82 -2.21
N ARG A 243 -13.54 13.77 -2.05
CA ARG A 243 -14.06 13.32 -0.75
C ARG A 243 -12.96 12.81 0.17
N LEU A 244 -11.96 12.11 -0.38
CA LEU A 244 -10.79 11.66 0.38
C LEU A 244 -9.91 12.83 0.84
N LEU A 245 -9.69 13.84 0.01
CA LEU A 245 -8.99 15.07 0.40
C LEU A 245 -9.69 15.77 1.56
N ALA A 246 -11.02 15.88 1.48
CA ALA A 246 -11.82 16.47 2.56
C ALA A 246 -11.77 15.63 3.86
N ALA A 247 -11.87 14.29 3.75
CA ALA A 247 -11.78 13.40 4.90
C ALA A 247 -10.40 13.47 5.57
N ARG A 248 -9.33 13.55 4.78
CA ARG A 248 -7.96 13.70 5.27
C ARG A 248 -7.75 15.01 6.03
N ALA A 249 -8.29 16.12 5.54
CA ALA A 249 -8.20 17.41 6.19
C ALA A 249 -8.92 17.45 7.56
N LEU A 250 -9.93 16.61 7.77
CA LEU A 250 -10.64 16.48 9.06
C LEU A 250 -9.91 15.56 10.06
N ALA A 251 -9.01 14.72 9.58
CA ALA A 251 -8.27 13.74 10.39
C ALA A 251 -6.84 14.21 10.77
N ALA A 252 -6.40 15.36 10.26
CA ALA A 252 -5.11 15.99 10.54
C ALA A 252 -5.22 16.94 11.75
#